data_ec276bbcfae7d7ebd40365b67c3eadeb
#
_entry.id   ec276bbcfae7d7ebd40365b67c3eadeb
#
_cell.length_a   1.000
_cell.length_b   1.000
_cell.length_c   1.000
_cell.angle_alpha   90.00
_cell.angle_beta   90.00
_cell.angle_gamma   90.00
#
_symmetry.space_group_name_H-M   'P 1'
#
loop_
_entity.id
_entity.type
_entity.pdbx_description
1 polymer ?
#
loop_
_entity_poly.entity_id
_entity_poly.type
_entity_poly.pdbx_seq_one_letter_code
_entity_poly.pdbx_strand_id
1 'polypeptide(L)'
;MVVIGNPVNAVISEFVVMARSQFQSEILLGDPIELVTRFVTNQDWLLQQRGENAVLAEVPGKWCDYQLAVKWQHNEEAMQVTCRIDVQCDESQFGEIALLAALLNQQIFMGHLALDIETGELELRHTLPLRGAGGATPEQIEDVVDIMLGECEYCFPTIYQVARGQLAAKDAAAAALFTTDGEA
;
A
#
# COMPACT_ATOMS: atom_id res chain seq x y z
N MET A 1 -1.83 -3.72 57.45
CA MET A 1 -2.18 -4.83 56.56
C MET A 1 -1.33 -4.70 55.30
N VAL A 2 -0.22 -5.45 55.24
CA VAL A 2 0.74 -5.37 54.15
C VAL A 2 0.24 -6.37 53.08
N VAL A 3 -0.11 -5.84 51.90
CA VAL A 3 -0.48 -6.66 50.71
C VAL A 3 0.83 -7.18 50.13
N ILE A 4 1.18 -8.42 50.38
CA ILE A 4 2.30 -9.10 49.76
C ILE A 4 1.90 -9.43 48.32
N GLY A 5 2.43 -8.66 47.32
CA GLY A 5 2.25 -8.94 45.94
C GLY A 5 2.82 -10.32 45.57
N ASN A 6 2.04 -11.11 44.82
CA ASN A 6 2.36 -12.48 44.44
C ASN A 6 3.66 -12.49 43.58
N PRO A 7 4.75 -13.14 44.02
CA PRO A 7 6.05 -13.14 43.34
C PRO A 7 5.99 -13.77 41.94
N VAL A 8 4.99 -14.60 41.67
CA VAL A 8 4.79 -15.22 40.36
C VAL A 8 4.44 -14.19 39.27
N ASN A 9 3.66 -13.16 39.59
CA ASN A 9 3.31 -12.10 38.61
C ASN A 9 4.50 -11.19 38.28
N ALA A 10 5.44 -10.97 39.19
CA ALA A 10 6.65 -10.22 38.95
C ALA A 10 7.57 -10.95 37.98
N VAL A 11 7.78 -12.26 38.19
CA VAL A 11 8.63 -13.10 37.33
C VAL A 11 8.05 -13.23 35.90
N ILE A 12 6.71 -13.37 35.79
CA ILE A 12 6.06 -13.42 34.46
C ILE A 12 6.19 -12.08 33.73
N SER A 13 6.07 -10.96 34.45
CA SER A 13 6.24 -9.62 33.88
C SER A 13 7.67 -9.39 33.38
N GLU A 14 8.68 -9.78 34.15
CA GLU A 14 10.09 -9.67 33.74
C GLU A 14 10.41 -10.60 32.56
N PHE A 15 9.86 -11.82 32.52
CA PHE A 15 10.08 -12.77 31.42
C PHE A 15 9.42 -12.27 30.13
N VAL A 16 8.23 -11.68 30.20
CA VAL A 16 7.53 -11.07 29.05
C VAL A 16 8.27 -9.84 28.54
N VAL A 17 8.83 -9.02 29.42
CA VAL A 17 9.63 -7.84 29.04
C VAL A 17 10.95 -8.27 28.43
N MET A 18 11.64 -9.28 28.98
CA MET A 18 12.87 -9.85 28.41
C MET A 18 12.62 -10.52 27.04
N ALA A 19 11.55 -11.32 26.94
CA ALA A 19 11.19 -11.97 25.67
C ALA A 19 10.87 -10.91 24.57
N ARG A 20 10.15 -9.85 24.93
CA ARG A 20 9.92 -8.73 23.99
C ARG A 20 11.19 -8.00 23.61
N SER A 21 12.11 -7.78 24.53
CA SER A 21 13.40 -7.13 24.26
C SER A 21 14.33 -8.00 23.40
N GLN A 22 14.31 -9.31 23.57
CA GLN A 22 15.09 -10.24 22.73
C GLN A 22 14.48 -10.40 21.32
N PHE A 23 13.15 -10.40 21.20
CA PHE A 23 12.49 -10.40 19.89
C PHE A 23 12.75 -9.11 19.09
N GLN A 24 12.91 -7.95 19.76
CA GLN A 24 13.26 -6.69 19.11
C GLN A 24 14.73 -6.60 18.67
N SER A 25 15.63 -7.42 19.21
CA SER A 25 17.06 -7.35 18.91
C SER A 25 17.52 -8.19 17.70
N GLU A 26 16.66 -9.00 17.10
CA GLU A 26 17.01 -9.85 15.94
C GLU A 26 16.34 -9.42 14.62
N ILE A 27 15.43 -8.47 14.65
CA ILE A 27 14.86 -7.92 13.41
C ILE A 27 15.84 -6.84 12.91
N LEU A 28 16.65 -7.19 11.92
CA LEU A 28 17.48 -6.24 11.18
C LEU A 28 16.54 -5.30 10.39
N LEU A 29 16.10 -4.26 11.07
CA LEU A 29 15.36 -3.16 10.44
C LEU A 29 16.34 -2.40 9.54
N GLY A 30 16.03 -2.35 8.27
CA GLY A 30 16.87 -1.67 7.28
C GLY A 30 16.35 -0.28 6.95
N ASP A 31 17.16 0.50 6.27
CA ASP A 31 16.70 1.71 5.58
C ASP A 31 15.57 1.33 4.62
N PRO A 32 14.35 1.89 4.78
CA PRO A 32 13.22 1.54 3.93
C PRO A 32 13.50 1.70 2.43
N ILE A 33 14.28 2.71 2.04
CA ILE A 33 14.63 2.99 0.64
C ILE A 33 15.60 1.93 0.10
N GLU A 34 16.55 1.49 0.91
CA GLU A 34 17.45 0.40 0.55
C GLU A 34 16.68 -0.92 0.38
N LEU A 35 15.76 -1.22 1.31
CA LEU A 35 14.94 -2.43 1.25
C LEU A 35 14.04 -2.45 0.01
N VAL A 36 13.35 -1.34 -0.28
CA VAL A 36 12.53 -1.22 -1.49
C VAL A 36 13.38 -1.34 -2.76
N THR A 37 14.56 -0.72 -2.79
CA THR A 37 15.46 -0.83 -3.94
C THR A 37 15.86 -2.28 -4.20
N ARG A 38 16.21 -3.01 -3.14
CA ARG A 38 16.55 -4.44 -3.23
C ARG A 38 15.36 -5.29 -3.66
N PHE A 39 14.17 -5.01 -3.12
CA PHE A 39 12.94 -5.69 -3.50
C PHE A 39 12.66 -5.51 -5.01
N VAL A 40 12.63 -4.28 -5.51
CA VAL A 40 12.43 -3.95 -6.93
C VAL A 40 13.46 -4.67 -7.83
N THR A 41 14.72 -4.68 -7.41
CA THR A 41 15.80 -5.34 -8.16
C THR A 41 15.63 -6.86 -8.17
N ASN A 42 15.20 -7.46 -7.05
CA ASN A 42 14.99 -8.91 -6.95
C ASN A 42 13.80 -9.41 -7.77
N GLN A 43 12.81 -8.52 -8.03
CA GLN A 43 11.66 -8.80 -8.89
C GLN A 43 11.96 -8.58 -10.39
N ASP A 44 13.19 -8.18 -10.73
CA ASP A 44 13.58 -7.77 -12.09
C ASP A 44 12.73 -6.63 -12.68
N TRP A 45 12.17 -5.76 -11.80
CA TRP A 45 11.40 -4.59 -12.21
C TRP A 45 12.31 -3.45 -12.65
N LEU A 46 11.82 -2.60 -13.53
CA LEU A 46 12.59 -1.47 -14.03
C LEU A 46 12.69 -0.35 -12.98
N LEU A 47 13.86 -0.23 -12.35
CA LEU A 47 14.17 0.90 -11.48
C LEU A 47 14.38 2.16 -12.33
N GLN A 48 13.40 3.06 -12.34
CA GLN A 48 13.44 4.30 -13.11
C GLN A 48 14.26 5.40 -12.41
N GLN A 49 14.08 5.53 -11.09
CA GLN A 49 14.78 6.52 -10.28
C GLN A 49 15.00 6.03 -8.86
N ARG A 50 16.19 6.33 -8.34
CA ARG A 50 16.53 6.18 -6.93
C ARG A 50 17.12 7.49 -6.41
N GLY A 51 16.46 8.06 -5.37
CA GLY A 51 16.95 9.19 -4.59
C GLY A 51 17.35 8.75 -3.18
N GLU A 52 17.72 9.71 -2.36
CA GLU A 52 18.04 9.48 -0.94
C GLU A 52 16.80 8.99 -0.16
N ASN A 53 15.64 9.56 -0.45
CA ASN A 53 14.40 9.31 0.29
C ASN A 53 13.26 8.80 -0.59
N ALA A 54 13.53 8.38 -1.83
CA ALA A 54 12.50 7.93 -2.75
C ALA A 54 13.03 6.93 -3.78
N VAL A 55 12.15 6.02 -4.16
CA VAL A 55 12.33 5.07 -5.27
C VAL A 55 11.15 5.21 -6.21
N LEU A 56 11.41 5.19 -7.52
CA LEU A 56 10.43 5.08 -8.58
C LEU A 56 10.78 3.87 -9.44
N ALA A 57 9.83 2.97 -9.59
CA ALA A 57 9.97 1.77 -10.40
C ALA A 57 8.76 1.59 -11.32
N GLU A 58 8.98 0.97 -12.47
CA GLU A 58 7.93 0.48 -13.35
C GLU A 58 7.73 -1.00 -13.10
N VAL A 59 6.48 -1.37 -12.85
CA VAL A 59 6.07 -2.71 -12.46
C VAL A 59 5.16 -3.26 -13.54
N PRO A 60 5.55 -4.33 -14.24
CA PRO A 60 4.69 -4.95 -15.23
C PRO A 60 3.46 -5.57 -14.57
N GLY A 61 2.27 -5.24 -15.09
CA GLY A 61 1.02 -5.80 -14.62
C GLY A 61 0.27 -6.56 -15.69
N LYS A 62 -0.87 -7.13 -15.32
CA LYS A 62 -1.73 -7.88 -16.24
C LYS A 62 -2.43 -6.96 -17.25
N TRP A 63 -2.74 -5.73 -16.83
CA TRP A 63 -3.56 -4.81 -17.61
C TRP A 63 -2.76 -3.63 -18.16
N CYS A 64 -1.81 -3.15 -17.40
CA CYS A 64 -0.91 -2.06 -17.78
C CYS A 64 0.39 -2.17 -16.96
N ASP A 65 1.38 -1.36 -17.32
CA ASP A 65 2.54 -1.15 -16.47
C ASP A 65 2.21 -0.09 -15.42
N TYR A 66 2.45 -0.42 -14.15
CA TYR A 66 2.19 0.48 -13.02
C TYR A 66 3.44 1.27 -12.66
N GLN A 67 3.27 2.51 -12.23
CA GLN A 67 4.38 3.26 -11.64
C GLN A 67 4.30 3.22 -10.12
N LEU A 68 5.22 2.46 -9.53
CA LEU A 68 5.37 2.34 -8.10
C LEU A 68 6.35 3.39 -7.58
N ALA A 69 5.86 4.33 -6.77
CA ALA A 69 6.67 5.30 -6.07
C ALA A 69 6.64 5.02 -4.57
N VAL A 70 7.82 4.93 -3.96
CA VAL A 70 7.95 4.79 -2.51
C VAL A 70 8.78 5.95 -1.99
N LYS A 71 8.29 6.64 -0.96
CA LYS A 71 8.91 7.80 -0.35
C LYS A 71 9.01 7.62 1.16
N TRP A 72 10.20 7.80 1.69
CA TRP A 72 10.44 7.86 3.12
C TRP A 72 10.26 9.28 3.65
N GLN A 73 9.40 9.45 4.65
CA GLN A 73 9.13 10.72 5.33
C GLN A 73 9.82 10.70 6.70
N HIS A 74 11.03 11.27 6.77
CA HIS A 74 11.86 11.21 7.97
C HIS A 74 11.19 11.82 9.21
N ASN A 75 10.49 12.96 9.05
CA ASN A 75 9.89 13.67 10.19
C ASN A 75 8.73 12.89 10.80
N GLU A 76 7.99 12.17 9.96
CA GLU A 76 6.82 11.36 10.32
C GLU A 76 7.19 9.92 10.66
N GLU A 77 8.44 9.52 10.39
CA GLU A 77 8.89 8.13 10.46
C GLU A 77 7.90 7.20 9.74
N ALA A 78 7.55 7.56 8.50
CA ALA A 78 6.54 6.87 7.73
C ALA A 78 7.00 6.62 6.29
N MET A 79 6.62 5.47 5.74
CA MET A 79 6.82 5.12 4.34
C MET A 79 5.53 5.37 3.59
N GLN A 80 5.56 6.25 2.60
CA GLN A 80 4.46 6.49 1.68
C GLN A 80 4.67 5.69 0.42
N VAL A 81 3.67 4.89 0.05
CA VAL A 81 3.65 4.09 -1.18
C VAL A 81 2.53 4.60 -2.08
N THR A 82 2.84 4.81 -3.33
CA THR A 82 1.89 5.25 -4.35
C THR A 82 2.05 4.35 -5.56
N CYS A 83 0.94 3.81 -6.05
CA CYS A 83 0.87 3.03 -7.28
C CYS A 83 0.01 3.79 -8.28
N ARG A 84 0.61 4.37 -9.32
CA ARG A 84 -0.11 5.06 -10.39
C ARG A 84 -0.62 4.06 -11.40
N ILE A 85 -1.91 4.19 -11.72
CA ILE A 85 -2.60 3.37 -12.70
C ILE A 85 -2.57 4.10 -14.04
N ASP A 86 -1.97 3.50 -15.07
CA ASP A 86 -1.88 4.13 -16.41
C ASP A 86 -3.21 4.01 -17.16
N VAL A 87 -4.15 4.86 -16.76
CA VAL A 87 -5.44 5.03 -17.43
C VAL A 87 -5.62 6.49 -17.81
N GLN A 88 -5.69 6.76 -19.10
CA GLN A 88 -6.01 8.10 -19.57
C GLN A 88 -7.50 8.38 -19.36
N CYS A 89 -7.79 9.48 -18.66
CA CYS A 89 -9.13 9.93 -18.36
C CYS A 89 -9.34 11.35 -18.90
N ASP A 90 -10.41 11.55 -19.67
CA ASP A 90 -10.80 12.89 -20.13
C ASP A 90 -11.39 13.70 -18.97
N GLU A 91 -11.22 15.01 -18.95
CA GLU A 91 -11.76 15.90 -17.92
C GLU A 91 -13.29 15.71 -17.74
N SER A 92 -14.01 15.39 -18.81
CA SER A 92 -15.44 15.11 -18.77
C SER A 92 -15.81 13.89 -17.91
N GLN A 93 -14.85 12.98 -17.67
CA GLN A 93 -15.02 11.76 -16.87
C GLN A 93 -14.53 11.90 -15.43
N PHE A 94 -13.87 12.99 -15.06
CA PHE A 94 -13.30 13.16 -13.72
C PHE A 94 -14.34 12.99 -12.61
N GLY A 95 -15.57 13.49 -12.81
CA GLY A 95 -16.67 13.32 -11.86
C GLY A 95 -17.06 11.85 -11.64
N GLU A 96 -17.15 11.09 -12.73
CA GLU A 96 -17.46 9.65 -12.68
C GLU A 96 -16.30 8.86 -12.06
N ILE A 97 -15.04 9.16 -12.41
CA ILE A 97 -13.87 8.52 -11.82
C ILE A 97 -13.75 8.84 -10.33
N ALA A 98 -13.99 10.07 -9.92
CA ALA A 98 -13.98 10.44 -8.49
C ALA A 98 -15.08 9.71 -7.71
N LEU A 99 -16.29 9.59 -8.28
CA LEU A 99 -17.38 8.81 -7.69
C LEU A 99 -17.02 7.32 -7.63
N LEU A 100 -16.44 6.75 -8.71
CA LEU A 100 -15.99 5.37 -8.74
C LEU A 100 -14.93 5.11 -7.66
N ALA A 101 -13.92 5.98 -7.55
CA ALA A 101 -12.90 5.87 -6.52
C ALA A 101 -13.50 5.85 -5.11
N ALA A 102 -14.49 6.71 -4.82
CA ALA A 102 -15.19 6.72 -3.55
C ALA A 102 -15.96 5.41 -3.28
N LEU A 103 -16.53 4.78 -4.32
CA LEU A 103 -17.24 3.50 -4.19
C LEU A 103 -16.26 2.33 -4.01
N LEU A 104 -15.18 2.25 -4.79
CA LEU A 104 -14.17 1.22 -4.69
C LEU A 104 -13.40 1.28 -3.36
N ASN A 105 -13.13 2.48 -2.84
CA ASN A 105 -12.48 2.68 -1.54
C ASN A 105 -13.23 2.05 -0.35
N GLN A 106 -14.50 1.69 -0.50
CA GLN A 106 -15.25 0.95 0.52
C GLN A 106 -14.88 -0.53 0.58
N GLN A 107 -14.19 -1.04 -0.44
CA GLN A 107 -13.85 -2.45 -0.61
C GLN A 107 -12.34 -2.70 -0.56
N ILE A 108 -11.53 -1.69 -0.91
CA ILE A 108 -10.08 -1.77 -0.87
C ILE A 108 -9.61 -2.09 0.54
N PHE A 109 -8.83 -3.17 0.68
CA PHE A 109 -8.30 -3.62 1.96
C PHE A 109 -7.21 -2.69 2.48
N MET A 110 -6.30 -2.23 1.60
CA MET A 110 -5.18 -1.39 1.99
C MET A 110 -5.03 -0.21 1.05
N GLY A 111 -4.96 0.98 1.62
CA GLY A 111 -4.79 2.22 0.85
C GLY A 111 -6.12 2.83 0.42
N HIS A 112 -6.05 3.72 -0.54
CA HIS A 112 -7.20 4.38 -1.14
C HIS A 112 -6.85 4.92 -2.53
N LEU A 113 -7.81 4.90 -3.42
CA LEU A 113 -7.74 5.55 -4.73
C LEU A 113 -7.91 7.06 -4.58
N ALA A 114 -7.03 7.81 -5.22
CA ALA A 114 -7.05 9.26 -5.30
C ALA A 114 -6.91 9.70 -6.76
N LEU A 115 -7.80 10.59 -7.20
CA LEU A 115 -7.72 11.25 -8.50
C LEU A 115 -7.08 12.61 -8.32
N ASP A 116 -5.98 12.86 -9.04
CA ASP A 116 -5.46 14.21 -9.21
C ASP A 116 -6.27 14.91 -10.29
N ILE A 117 -7.07 15.91 -9.90
CA ILE A 117 -7.97 16.62 -10.81
C ILE A 117 -7.24 17.62 -11.74
N GLU A 118 -5.97 17.94 -11.45
CA GLU A 118 -5.18 18.81 -12.31
C GLU A 118 -4.52 18.04 -13.45
N THR A 119 -4.06 16.82 -13.16
CA THR A 119 -3.36 15.97 -14.13
C THR A 119 -4.24 14.88 -14.73
N GLY A 120 -5.34 14.52 -14.07
CA GLY A 120 -6.19 13.37 -14.43
C GLY A 120 -5.57 12.02 -14.04
N GLU A 121 -4.48 12.03 -13.29
CA GLU A 121 -3.81 10.81 -12.85
C GLU A 121 -4.58 10.15 -11.70
N LEU A 122 -4.75 8.83 -11.80
CA LEU A 122 -5.38 8.03 -10.74
C LEU A 122 -4.30 7.17 -10.07
N GLU A 123 -4.25 7.27 -8.76
CA GLU A 123 -3.27 6.59 -7.93
C GLU A 123 -3.93 5.83 -6.79
N LEU A 124 -3.40 4.65 -6.46
CA LEU A 124 -3.63 4.00 -5.17
C LEU A 124 -2.54 4.45 -4.20
N ARG A 125 -2.93 5.00 -3.05
CA ARG A 125 -2.02 5.56 -2.04
C ARG A 125 -2.15 4.84 -0.72
N HIS A 126 -1.02 4.56 -0.08
CA HIS A 126 -0.95 4.04 1.28
C HIS A 126 0.20 4.69 2.06
N THR A 127 0.02 4.83 3.36
CA THR A 127 1.09 5.31 4.26
C THR A 127 1.25 4.32 5.40
N LEU A 128 2.44 3.73 5.51
CA LEU A 128 2.82 2.82 6.58
C LEU A 128 3.61 3.59 7.65
N PRO A 129 3.02 3.87 8.84
CA PRO A 129 3.75 4.46 9.94
C PRO A 129 4.71 3.43 10.55
N LEU A 130 5.97 3.83 10.72
CA LEU A 130 7.05 2.98 11.26
C LEU A 130 7.68 3.59 12.51
N ARG A 131 7.01 4.59 13.12
CA ARG A 131 7.49 5.27 14.31
C ARG A 131 7.74 4.30 15.46
N GLY A 132 8.95 4.35 15.98
CA GLY A 132 9.39 3.47 17.07
C GLY A 132 9.74 2.04 16.63
N ALA A 133 9.57 1.69 15.34
CA ALA A 133 10.02 0.42 14.79
C ALA A 133 11.49 0.45 14.36
N GLY A 134 12.07 1.64 14.15
CA GLY A 134 13.46 1.81 13.71
C GLY A 134 13.69 1.54 12.21
N GLY A 135 12.63 1.32 11.44
CA GLY A 135 12.65 1.03 10.01
C GLY A 135 11.58 0.01 9.62
N ALA A 136 11.61 -0.44 8.37
CA ALA A 136 10.73 -1.49 7.87
C ALA A 136 11.43 -2.87 7.90
N THR A 137 10.65 -3.96 7.92
CA THR A 137 11.14 -5.29 7.60
C THR A 137 10.98 -5.60 6.12
N PRO A 138 11.78 -6.53 5.56
CA PRO A 138 11.59 -6.99 4.17
C PRO A 138 10.16 -7.48 3.90
N GLU A 139 9.58 -8.23 4.84
CA GLU A 139 8.22 -8.77 4.74
C GLU A 139 7.17 -7.66 4.72
N GLN A 140 7.35 -6.59 5.49
CA GLN A 140 6.44 -5.43 5.44
C GLN A 140 6.49 -4.72 4.09
N ILE A 141 7.68 -4.64 3.46
CA ILE A 141 7.82 -4.07 2.13
C ILE A 141 7.10 -4.94 1.10
N GLU A 142 7.36 -6.25 1.13
CA GLU A 142 6.75 -7.24 0.25
C GLU A 142 5.21 -7.21 0.38
N ASP A 143 4.68 -7.36 1.59
CA ASP A 143 3.24 -7.34 1.86
C ASP A 143 2.55 -6.07 1.35
N VAL A 144 3.12 -4.88 1.65
CA VAL A 144 2.52 -3.60 1.22
C VAL A 144 2.52 -3.47 -0.29
N VAL A 145 3.61 -3.83 -0.96
CA VAL A 145 3.71 -3.71 -2.42
C VAL A 145 2.79 -4.71 -3.10
N ASP A 146 2.80 -5.97 -2.67
CA ASP A 146 1.97 -7.03 -3.26
C ASP A 146 0.47 -6.74 -3.10
N ILE A 147 0.05 -6.30 -1.91
CA ILE A 147 -1.34 -5.94 -1.67
C ILE A 147 -1.75 -4.75 -2.55
N MET A 148 -0.92 -3.69 -2.60
CA MET A 148 -1.25 -2.51 -3.41
C MET A 148 -1.32 -2.82 -4.91
N LEU A 149 -0.42 -3.65 -5.43
CA LEU A 149 -0.49 -4.09 -6.83
C LEU A 149 -1.72 -4.95 -7.08
N GLY A 150 -2.06 -5.86 -6.17
CA GLY A 150 -3.27 -6.68 -6.25
C GLY A 150 -4.55 -5.82 -6.28
N GLU A 151 -4.63 -4.79 -5.47
CA GLU A 151 -5.76 -3.85 -5.47
C GLU A 151 -5.83 -3.04 -6.79
N CYS A 152 -4.68 -2.60 -7.32
CA CYS A 152 -4.64 -1.94 -8.64
C CYS A 152 -5.13 -2.86 -9.75
N GLU A 153 -4.67 -4.11 -9.79
CA GLU A 153 -5.10 -5.13 -10.75
C GLU A 153 -6.60 -5.43 -10.65
N TYR A 154 -7.12 -5.51 -9.43
CA TYR A 154 -8.55 -5.73 -9.18
C TYR A 154 -9.40 -4.56 -9.66
N CYS A 155 -8.97 -3.32 -9.39
CA CYS A 155 -9.73 -2.11 -9.73
C CYS A 155 -9.62 -1.73 -11.22
N PHE A 156 -8.52 -2.10 -11.91
CA PHE A 156 -8.22 -1.62 -13.26
C PHE A 156 -9.34 -1.82 -14.27
N PRO A 157 -9.95 -3.02 -14.44
CA PRO A 157 -10.98 -3.23 -15.46
C PRO A 157 -12.18 -2.30 -15.28
N THR A 158 -12.57 -2.08 -14.02
CA THR A 158 -13.69 -1.21 -13.66
C THR A 158 -13.36 0.26 -13.93
N ILE A 159 -12.17 0.69 -13.54
CA ILE A 159 -11.65 2.05 -13.79
C ILE A 159 -11.58 2.31 -15.30
N TYR A 160 -11.06 1.38 -16.08
CA TYR A 160 -10.91 1.50 -17.53
C TYR A 160 -12.26 1.72 -18.23
N GLN A 161 -13.29 0.97 -17.85
CA GLN A 161 -14.63 1.11 -18.44
C GLN A 161 -15.26 2.49 -18.16
N VAL A 162 -15.08 3.01 -16.94
CA VAL A 162 -15.61 4.33 -16.58
C VAL A 162 -14.78 5.44 -17.24
N ALA A 163 -13.45 5.33 -17.26
CA ALA A 163 -12.57 6.31 -17.90
C ALA A 163 -12.84 6.45 -19.40
N ARG A 164 -13.30 5.37 -20.05
CA ARG A 164 -13.73 5.37 -21.46
C ARG A 164 -15.19 5.75 -21.68
N GLY A 165 -15.93 6.12 -20.61
CA GLY A 165 -17.34 6.46 -20.70
C GLY A 165 -18.25 5.29 -21.11
N GLN A 166 -17.79 4.05 -20.95
CA GLN A 166 -18.57 2.85 -21.32
C GLN A 166 -19.60 2.49 -20.27
N LEU A 167 -19.31 2.77 -19.00
CA LEU A 167 -20.22 2.57 -17.87
C LEU A 167 -20.22 3.79 -16.94
N ALA A 168 -21.35 4.02 -16.29
CA ALA A 168 -21.43 4.95 -15.18
C ALA A 168 -20.75 4.33 -13.94
N ALA A 169 -20.18 5.16 -13.05
CA ALA A 169 -19.45 4.72 -11.87
C ALA A 169 -20.24 3.74 -10.98
N LYS A 170 -21.53 4.01 -10.75
CA LYS A 170 -22.39 3.15 -9.91
C LYS A 170 -22.60 1.76 -10.51
N ASP A 171 -22.82 1.71 -11.83
CA ASP A 171 -23.05 0.44 -12.52
C ASP A 171 -21.77 -0.39 -12.59
N ALA A 172 -20.63 0.27 -12.84
CA ALA A 172 -19.32 -0.34 -12.85
C ALA A 172 -18.93 -0.88 -11.45
N ALA A 173 -19.12 -0.11 -10.39
CA ALA A 173 -18.87 -0.56 -9.03
C ALA A 173 -19.78 -1.73 -8.61
N ALA A 174 -21.06 -1.70 -8.99
CA ALA A 174 -21.98 -2.80 -8.73
C ALA A 174 -21.53 -4.08 -9.47
N ALA A 175 -21.09 -3.99 -10.72
CA ALA A 175 -20.59 -5.14 -11.48
C ALA A 175 -19.33 -5.75 -10.86
N ALA A 176 -18.41 -4.93 -10.32
CA ALA A 176 -17.21 -5.40 -9.64
C ALA A 176 -17.51 -6.27 -8.41
N LEU A 177 -18.58 -5.96 -7.66
CA LEU A 177 -19.03 -6.75 -6.51
C LEU A 177 -19.44 -8.18 -6.87
N PHE A 178 -20.08 -8.36 -8.04
CA PHE A 178 -20.56 -9.69 -8.45
C PHE A 178 -19.45 -10.61 -8.95
N THR A 179 -18.29 -10.07 -9.33
CA THR A 179 -17.14 -10.89 -9.75
C THR A 179 -16.41 -11.54 -8.59
N THR A 180 -16.50 -10.97 -7.39
CA THR A 180 -15.87 -11.53 -6.17
C THR A 180 -16.67 -12.65 -5.52
N ASP A 181 -18.00 -12.69 -5.69
CA ASP A 181 -18.85 -13.73 -5.10
C ASP A 181 -18.87 -15.05 -5.92
N GLY A 182 -18.20 -15.08 -7.07
CA GLY A 182 -18.19 -16.23 -7.98
C GLY A 182 -16.99 -17.18 -7.87
N GLU A 183 -15.99 -16.87 -7.05
CA GLU A 183 -14.78 -17.68 -6.84
C GLU A 183 -14.71 -18.26 -5.41
N ALA A 184 -15.77 -18.94 -4.97
CA ALA A 184 -15.77 -19.70 -3.73
C ALA A 184 -15.83 -21.21 -4.02
#